data_0c4a1446849da53c960c5e79fb684e2e
#
_entry.id   0c4a1446849da53c960c5e79fb684e2e
#
_cell.length_a   1.000
_cell.length_b   1.000
_cell.length_c   1.000
_cell.angle_alpha   90.00
_cell.angle_beta   90.00
_cell.angle_gamma   90.00
#
_symmetry.space_group_name_H-M   'P 1'
#
loop_
_entity.id
_entity.type
_entity.pdbx_description
1 polymer ?
#
loop_
_entity_poly.entity_id
_entity_poly.type
_entity_poly.pdbx_seq_one_letter_code
_entity_poly.pdbx_strand_id
1 'polypeptide(L)'
;MAFFVQNFFIKPVDKQKFVCYILTVLHEIAQLANIMEGDSKLIFIDYHNRVPIYEQIKEQVIMLVNTGVYSPGDKLPSIRSLSLELNINVNTIKRAFSDLEHDGIVYSAQGRGIFVAKNPIGNKRIVESALEDIRQTVVSGKAKGVSREELLSLVDKIYEGDGTNDKD
;
A
#
# COMPACT_ATOMS: atom_id res chain seq x y z
N MET A 1 -2.01 -47.08 6.07
CA MET A 1 -2.81 -46.67 4.90
C MET A 1 -1.98 -45.62 4.19
N ALA A 2 -1.21 -46.11 3.20
CA ALA A 2 -0.40 -45.31 2.30
C ALA A 2 -1.29 -44.86 1.17
N PHE A 3 -1.22 -43.61 0.77
CA PHE A 3 -1.60 -43.18 -0.59
C PHE A 3 -1.15 -41.73 -0.84
N PHE A 4 -0.40 -41.65 -1.87
CA PHE A 4 -0.15 -40.56 -2.83
C PHE A 4 1.05 -39.66 -2.52
N VAL A 5 2.27 -40.22 -2.62
CA VAL A 5 3.39 -39.49 -3.22
C VAL A 5 3.61 -40.12 -4.61
N GLN A 6 2.98 -39.60 -5.61
CA GLN A 6 3.16 -40.05 -6.99
C GLN A 6 3.81 -38.94 -7.80
N ASN A 7 5.11 -39.12 -8.04
CA ASN A 7 5.85 -38.74 -9.24
C ASN A 7 5.43 -37.47 -9.97
N PHE A 8 5.98 -36.35 -9.56
CA PHE A 8 6.18 -35.26 -10.49
C PHE A 8 7.47 -35.56 -11.30
N PHE A 9 7.31 -36.36 -12.33
CA PHE A 9 8.34 -36.60 -13.35
C PHE A 9 8.53 -35.29 -14.11
N ILE A 10 9.57 -34.52 -13.76
CA ILE A 10 10.00 -33.33 -14.53
C ILE A 10 10.51 -33.89 -15.86
N LYS A 11 9.67 -33.85 -16.89
CA LYS A 11 10.11 -34.01 -18.28
C LYS A 11 11.20 -32.97 -18.53
N PRO A 12 12.28 -33.32 -19.27
CA PRO A 12 13.29 -32.35 -19.65
C PRO A 12 12.62 -31.22 -20.42
N VAL A 13 12.56 -30.05 -19.79
CA VAL A 13 12.00 -28.85 -20.43
C VAL A 13 12.93 -28.50 -21.56
N ASP A 14 12.40 -28.52 -22.78
CA ASP A 14 13.13 -28.09 -23.98
C ASP A 14 13.71 -26.69 -23.70
N LYS A 15 15.06 -26.59 -23.74
CA LYS A 15 15.78 -25.34 -23.44
C LYS A 15 15.22 -24.18 -24.24
N GLN A 16 14.75 -24.41 -25.45
CA GLN A 16 14.19 -23.38 -26.32
C GLN A 16 12.81 -22.89 -25.82
N LYS A 17 11.97 -23.81 -25.32
CA LYS A 17 10.68 -23.44 -24.69
C LYS A 17 10.88 -22.76 -23.35
N PHE A 18 11.90 -23.15 -22.57
CA PHE A 18 12.23 -22.51 -21.30
C PHE A 18 12.75 -21.08 -21.52
N VAL A 19 13.62 -20.88 -22.51
CA VAL A 19 14.10 -19.52 -22.87
C VAL A 19 12.94 -18.65 -23.38
N CYS A 20 12.05 -19.21 -24.22
CA CYS A 20 10.86 -18.49 -24.69
C CYS A 20 9.93 -18.10 -23.53
N TYR A 21 9.69 -19.01 -22.59
CA TYR A 21 8.89 -18.74 -21.39
C TYR A 21 9.53 -17.66 -20.52
N ILE A 22 10.84 -17.72 -20.26
CA ILE A 22 11.56 -16.70 -19.51
C ILE A 22 11.50 -15.35 -20.22
N LEU A 23 11.67 -15.31 -21.55
CA LEU A 23 11.56 -14.06 -22.32
C LEU A 23 10.13 -13.49 -22.28
N THR A 24 9.10 -14.33 -22.28
CA THR A 24 7.70 -13.89 -22.16
C THR A 24 7.44 -13.32 -20.75
N VAL A 25 7.90 -14.01 -19.71
CA VAL A 25 7.77 -13.53 -18.32
C VAL A 25 8.58 -12.23 -18.11
N LEU A 26 9.78 -12.13 -18.67
CA LEU A 26 10.57 -10.89 -18.62
C LEU A 26 9.91 -9.77 -19.40
N HIS A 27 9.26 -10.08 -20.53
CA HIS A 27 8.49 -9.09 -21.30
C HIS A 27 7.25 -8.61 -20.52
N GLU A 28 6.52 -9.52 -19.85
CA GLU A 28 5.39 -9.15 -18.97
C GLU A 28 5.86 -8.34 -17.75
N ILE A 29 6.99 -8.71 -17.13
CA ILE A 29 7.61 -7.92 -16.05
C ILE A 29 8.05 -6.55 -16.57
N ALA A 30 8.62 -6.46 -17.76
CA ALA A 30 8.99 -5.18 -18.36
C ALA A 30 7.76 -4.34 -18.74
N GLN A 31 6.66 -4.96 -19.17
CA GLN A 31 5.39 -4.25 -19.36
C GLN A 31 4.79 -3.79 -18.04
N LEU A 32 4.88 -4.60 -16.97
CA LEU A 32 4.50 -4.19 -15.61
C LEU A 32 5.39 -3.05 -15.10
N ALA A 33 6.69 -3.06 -15.39
CA ALA A 33 7.61 -1.96 -15.08
C ALA A 33 7.26 -0.69 -15.87
N ASN A 34 6.91 -0.79 -17.17
CA ASN A 34 6.43 0.33 -17.97
C ASN A 34 5.04 0.84 -17.52
N ILE A 35 4.23 -0.04 -16.89
CA ILE A 35 2.98 0.35 -16.23
C ILE A 35 3.29 1.13 -14.94
N MET A 36 4.42 0.87 -14.31
CA MET A 36 4.89 1.59 -13.12
C MET A 36 5.55 2.94 -13.45
N GLU A 37 5.86 3.26 -14.72
CA GLU A 37 6.33 4.59 -15.14
C GLU A 37 5.23 5.67 -15.22
N GLY A 38 3.95 5.31 -15.00
CA GLY A 38 2.88 6.27 -14.79
C GLY A 38 2.59 6.39 -13.29
N ASP A 39 3.13 7.42 -12.66
CA ASP A 39 3.08 7.71 -11.21
C ASP A 39 1.69 7.65 -10.56
N SER A 40 0.62 7.62 -11.33
CA SER A 40 -0.77 7.72 -10.87
C SER A 40 -1.53 6.39 -10.86
N LYS A 41 -1.02 5.34 -11.53
CA LYS A 41 -1.67 4.01 -11.58
C LYS A 41 -1.62 3.24 -10.25
N LEU A 42 -1.03 3.81 -9.22
CA LEU A 42 -0.89 3.23 -7.89
C LEU A 42 -2.03 3.62 -6.94
N ILE A 43 -2.93 4.52 -7.37
CA ILE A 43 -4.07 4.96 -6.56
C ILE A 43 -5.35 4.38 -7.16
N PHE A 44 -6.08 3.61 -6.36
CA PHE A 44 -7.33 2.97 -6.73
C PHE A 44 -8.48 3.49 -5.87
N ILE A 45 -9.63 3.74 -6.47
CA ILE A 45 -10.80 4.25 -5.77
C ILE A 45 -11.88 3.18 -5.72
N ASP A 46 -12.30 2.85 -4.51
CA ASP A 46 -13.46 2.01 -4.27
C ASP A 46 -14.70 2.88 -4.05
N TYR A 47 -15.56 2.96 -5.07
CA TYR A 47 -16.82 3.73 -5.02
C TYR A 47 -17.90 3.07 -4.15
N HIS A 48 -17.74 1.81 -3.75
CA HIS A 48 -18.66 1.09 -2.86
C HIS A 48 -18.28 1.27 -1.39
N ASN A 49 -17.07 1.77 -1.13
CA ASN A 49 -16.61 2.04 0.23
C ASN A 49 -17.34 3.26 0.82
N ARG A 50 -17.64 3.21 2.10
CA ARG A 50 -18.26 4.33 2.85
C ARG A 50 -17.29 5.46 3.15
N VAL A 51 -15.97 5.19 3.00
CA VAL A 51 -14.93 6.20 3.20
C VAL A 51 -14.97 7.23 2.06
N PRO A 52 -15.00 8.53 2.36
CA PRO A 52 -14.99 9.57 1.35
C PRO A 52 -13.78 9.46 0.40
N ILE A 53 -13.98 9.76 -0.88
CA ILE A 53 -12.95 9.61 -1.93
C ILE A 53 -11.65 10.36 -1.58
N TYR A 54 -11.75 11.58 -1.04
CA TYR A 54 -10.57 12.35 -0.66
C TYR A 54 -9.75 11.68 0.46
N GLU A 55 -10.41 10.98 1.38
CA GLU A 55 -9.73 10.19 2.43
C GLU A 55 -9.07 8.94 1.85
N GLN A 56 -9.74 8.23 0.95
CA GLN A 56 -9.14 7.07 0.28
C GLN A 56 -7.85 7.46 -0.47
N ILE A 57 -7.85 8.61 -1.16
CA ILE A 57 -6.66 9.13 -1.84
C ILE A 57 -5.56 9.45 -0.82
N LYS A 58 -5.91 10.12 0.26
CA LYS A 58 -4.98 10.49 1.34
C LYS A 58 -4.33 9.24 1.96
N GLU A 59 -5.11 8.24 2.34
CA GLU A 59 -4.63 6.99 2.94
C GLU A 59 -3.69 6.24 2.01
N GLN A 60 -4.03 6.15 0.70
CA GLN A 60 -3.19 5.46 -0.27
C GLN A 60 -1.87 6.19 -0.51
N VAL A 61 -1.85 7.52 -0.61
CA VAL A 61 -0.60 8.29 -0.71
C VAL A 61 0.28 8.05 0.53
N ILE A 62 -0.30 8.06 1.72
CA ILE A 62 0.40 7.76 2.98
C ILE A 62 0.99 6.36 2.94
N MET A 63 0.21 5.36 2.51
CA MET A 63 0.66 3.98 2.38
C MET A 63 1.84 3.87 1.39
N LEU A 64 1.76 4.52 0.23
CA LEU A 64 2.81 4.50 -0.78
C LEU A 64 4.12 5.16 -0.29
N VAL A 65 4.02 6.20 0.53
CA VAL A 65 5.18 6.83 1.20
C VAL A 65 5.74 5.91 2.29
N ASN A 66 4.89 5.28 3.10
CA ASN A 66 5.32 4.39 4.18
C ASN A 66 5.96 3.10 3.68
N THR A 67 5.48 2.57 2.56
CA THR A 67 6.05 1.37 1.92
C THR A 67 7.30 1.67 1.08
N GLY A 68 7.71 2.94 0.97
CA GLY A 68 8.91 3.35 0.23
C GLY A 68 8.72 3.38 -1.29
N VAL A 69 7.50 3.23 -1.80
CA VAL A 69 7.19 3.40 -3.23
C VAL A 69 7.48 4.85 -3.65
N TYR A 70 7.10 5.81 -2.81
CA TYR A 70 7.57 7.18 -2.91
C TYR A 70 8.56 7.48 -1.79
N SER A 71 9.75 7.90 -2.17
CA SER A 71 10.81 8.30 -1.26
C SER A 71 10.72 9.79 -0.89
N PRO A 72 11.27 10.22 0.25
CA PRO A 72 11.36 11.64 0.59
C PRO A 72 12.01 12.47 -0.52
N GLY A 73 11.31 13.48 -0.99
CA GLY A 73 11.75 14.35 -2.09
C GLY A 73 11.26 13.94 -3.47
N ASP A 74 10.63 12.78 -3.60
CA ASP A 74 10.03 12.36 -4.88
C ASP A 74 8.86 13.25 -5.26
N LYS A 75 8.69 13.43 -6.57
CA LYS A 75 7.60 14.21 -7.14
C LYS A 75 6.35 13.34 -7.26
N LEU A 76 5.25 13.82 -6.71
CA LEU A 76 3.94 13.20 -6.85
C LEU A 76 3.23 13.63 -8.15
N PRO A 77 2.27 12.82 -8.64
CA PRO A 77 1.42 13.19 -9.76
C PRO A 77 0.71 14.52 -9.51
N SER A 78 0.50 15.31 -10.55
CA SER A 78 -0.21 16.58 -10.42
C SER A 78 -1.70 16.36 -10.11
N ILE A 79 -2.32 17.30 -9.40
CA ILE A 79 -3.76 17.29 -9.11
C ILE A 79 -4.59 17.12 -10.40
N ARG A 80 -4.16 17.78 -11.49
CA ARG A 80 -4.86 17.68 -12.79
C ARG A 80 -4.67 16.31 -13.43
N SER A 81 -3.45 15.75 -13.38
CA SER A 81 -3.15 14.41 -13.88
C SER A 81 -4.01 13.36 -13.18
N LEU A 82 -3.99 13.37 -11.85
CA LEU A 82 -4.81 12.45 -11.04
C LEU A 82 -6.32 12.62 -11.28
N SER A 83 -6.80 13.85 -11.42
CA SER A 83 -8.20 14.13 -11.72
C SER A 83 -8.65 13.51 -13.05
N LEU A 84 -7.83 13.63 -14.09
CA LEU A 84 -8.11 13.05 -15.41
C LEU A 84 -8.05 11.52 -15.37
N GLU A 85 -7.05 10.98 -14.72
CA GLU A 85 -6.79 9.54 -14.69
C GLU A 85 -7.80 8.77 -13.84
N LEU A 86 -8.12 9.27 -12.65
CA LEU A 86 -9.10 8.69 -11.76
C LEU A 86 -10.55 9.07 -12.11
N ASN A 87 -10.75 9.97 -13.08
CA ASN A 87 -12.05 10.57 -13.42
C ASN A 87 -12.77 11.16 -12.19
N ILE A 88 -12.03 11.86 -11.34
CA ILE A 88 -12.50 12.48 -10.10
C ILE A 88 -12.41 14.00 -10.21
N ASN A 89 -13.36 14.67 -9.55
CA ASN A 89 -13.37 16.13 -9.50
C ASN A 89 -12.04 16.70 -8.95
N VAL A 90 -11.47 17.67 -9.65
CA VAL A 90 -10.21 18.36 -9.26
C VAL A 90 -10.25 18.86 -7.81
N ASN A 91 -11.40 19.35 -7.34
CA ASN A 91 -11.55 19.86 -5.97
C ASN A 91 -11.43 18.74 -4.93
N THR A 92 -11.88 17.53 -5.23
CA THR A 92 -11.73 16.36 -4.34
C THR A 92 -10.26 15.97 -4.21
N ILE A 93 -9.52 15.93 -5.33
CA ILE A 93 -8.07 15.68 -5.32
C ILE A 93 -7.34 16.79 -4.56
N LYS A 94 -7.70 18.06 -4.85
CA LYS A 94 -7.10 19.22 -4.17
C LYS A 94 -7.29 19.16 -2.66
N ARG A 95 -8.48 18.75 -2.18
CA ARG A 95 -8.75 18.57 -0.75
C ARG A 95 -7.81 17.53 -0.14
N ALA A 96 -7.70 16.34 -0.75
CA ALA A 96 -6.81 15.28 -0.28
C ALA A 96 -5.35 15.76 -0.16
N PHE A 97 -4.86 16.47 -1.19
CA PHE A 97 -3.49 17.00 -1.18
C PHE A 97 -3.29 18.15 -0.19
N SER A 98 -4.31 18.98 0.03
CA SER A 98 -4.27 20.03 1.06
C SER A 98 -4.18 19.43 2.47
N ASP A 99 -4.92 18.35 2.73
CA ASP A 99 -4.88 17.63 4.00
C ASP A 99 -3.51 16.95 4.19
N LEU A 100 -2.95 16.31 3.13
CA LEU A 100 -1.59 15.74 3.16
C LEU A 100 -0.51 16.79 3.41
N GLU A 101 -0.65 17.99 2.84
CA GLU A 101 0.27 19.11 3.06
C GLU A 101 0.14 19.66 4.50
N HIS A 102 -1.09 19.78 5.00
CA HIS A 102 -1.33 20.16 6.40
C HIS A 102 -0.72 19.14 7.38
N ASP A 103 -0.83 17.85 7.06
CA ASP A 103 -0.26 16.77 7.85
C ASP A 103 1.27 16.64 7.68
N GLY A 104 1.88 17.45 6.79
CA GLY A 104 3.32 17.48 6.56
C GLY A 104 3.86 16.23 5.82
N ILE A 105 3.00 15.46 5.15
CA ILE A 105 3.39 14.30 4.32
C ILE A 105 4.00 14.77 3.00
N VAL A 106 3.40 15.82 2.43
CA VAL A 106 3.83 16.39 1.16
C VAL A 106 4.05 17.89 1.30
N TYR A 107 4.71 18.50 0.34
CA TYR A 107 4.81 19.94 0.23
C TYR A 107 4.66 20.41 -1.22
N SER A 108 4.07 21.57 -1.41
CA SER A 108 3.92 22.21 -2.71
C SER A 108 5.10 23.12 -3.00
N ALA A 109 5.78 22.89 -4.13
CA ALA A 109 6.79 23.79 -4.65
C ALA A 109 6.22 24.60 -5.81
N GLN A 110 6.14 25.92 -5.66
CA GLN A 110 5.51 26.80 -6.66
C GLN A 110 6.11 26.60 -8.06
N GLY A 111 5.27 26.31 -9.06
CA GLY A 111 5.66 26.07 -10.45
C GLY A 111 6.37 24.72 -10.70
N ARG A 112 6.70 23.95 -9.67
CA ARG A 112 7.44 22.68 -9.77
C ARG A 112 6.59 21.45 -9.52
N GLY A 113 5.54 21.57 -8.71
CA GLY A 113 4.63 20.48 -8.37
C GLY A 113 4.59 20.15 -6.89
N ILE A 114 4.08 18.97 -6.57
CA ILE A 114 3.93 18.45 -5.22
C ILE A 114 4.98 17.37 -5.00
N PHE A 115 5.61 17.36 -3.84
CA PHE A 115 6.71 16.46 -3.50
C PHE A 115 6.50 15.84 -2.12
N VAL A 116 7.03 14.64 -1.90
CA VAL A 116 7.06 14.01 -0.59
C VAL A 116 7.98 14.80 0.34
N ALA A 117 7.53 15.08 1.54
CA ALA A 117 8.33 15.80 2.53
C ALA A 117 9.58 15.00 2.94
N LYS A 118 10.68 15.71 3.23
CA LYS A 118 11.95 15.07 3.65
C LYS A 118 11.83 14.35 5.00
N ASN A 119 11.01 14.90 5.90
CA ASN A 119 10.66 14.30 7.19
C ASN A 119 9.14 14.38 7.30
N PRO A 120 8.38 13.39 6.81
CA PRO A 120 6.93 13.43 6.86
C PRO A 120 6.47 13.37 8.32
N ILE A 121 6.23 14.54 8.92
CA ILE A 121 5.73 14.70 10.29
C ILE A 121 4.42 13.94 10.49
N GLY A 122 3.66 13.76 9.38
CA GLY A 122 2.44 12.97 9.34
C GLY A 122 2.65 11.51 9.71
N ASN A 123 3.82 10.90 9.42
CA ASN A 123 4.13 9.55 9.87
C ASN A 123 4.10 9.46 11.39
N LYS A 124 4.61 10.47 12.10
CA LYS A 124 4.57 10.49 13.56
C LYS A 124 3.15 10.60 14.08
N ARG A 125 2.32 11.50 13.51
CA ARG A 125 0.91 11.64 13.90
C ARG A 125 0.08 10.40 13.56
N ILE A 126 0.33 9.77 12.41
CA ILE A 126 -0.34 8.53 12.01
C ILE A 126 0.03 7.41 12.98
N VAL A 127 1.32 7.27 13.29
CA VAL A 127 1.78 6.29 14.27
C VAL A 127 1.20 6.58 15.65
N GLU A 128 1.18 7.84 16.09
CA GLU A 128 0.58 8.25 17.36
C GLU A 128 -0.93 7.95 17.40
N SER A 129 -1.66 8.25 16.31
CA SER A 129 -3.09 7.92 16.18
C SER A 129 -3.32 6.41 16.21
N ALA A 130 -2.55 5.63 15.44
CA ALA A 130 -2.65 4.18 15.43
C ALA A 130 -2.33 3.55 16.79
N LEU A 131 -1.33 4.08 17.49
CA LEU A 131 -1.02 3.65 18.86
C LEU A 131 -2.13 3.96 19.84
N GLU A 132 -2.82 5.10 19.68
CA GLU A 132 -3.98 5.44 20.51
C GLU A 132 -5.16 4.49 20.24
N ASP A 133 -5.45 4.15 18.98
CA ASP A 133 -6.48 3.17 18.62
C ASP A 133 -6.15 1.77 19.18
N ILE A 134 -4.91 1.34 19.05
CA ILE A 134 -4.41 0.10 19.65
C ILE A 134 -4.58 0.16 21.18
N ARG A 135 -4.22 1.28 21.82
CA ARG A 135 -4.37 1.46 23.26
C ARG A 135 -5.81 1.27 23.70
N GLN A 136 -6.77 1.90 23.00
CA GLN A 136 -8.20 1.77 23.31
C GLN A 136 -8.68 0.33 23.13
N THR A 137 -8.25 -0.34 22.06
CA THR A 137 -8.58 -1.74 21.80
C THR A 137 -8.02 -2.66 22.88
N VAL A 138 -6.77 -2.45 23.32
CA VAL A 138 -6.15 -3.20 24.41
C VAL A 138 -6.88 -2.97 25.73
N VAL A 139 -7.26 -1.74 26.06
CA VAL A 139 -8.05 -1.43 27.26
C VAL A 139 -9.39 -2.17 27.23
N SER A 140 -10.09 -2.15 26.09
CA SER A 140 -11.34 -2.90 25.91
C SER A 140 -11.14 -4.40 26.05
N GLY A 141 -10.07 -4.96 25.43
CA GLY A 141 -9.72 -6.39 25.56
C GLY A 141 -9.45 -6.81 26.99
N LYS A 142 -8.67 -6.00 27.74
CA LYS A 142 -8.43 -6.22 29.17
C LYS A 142 -9.74 -6.26 29.99
N ALA A 143 -10.67 -5.37 29.70
CA ALA A 143 -11.98 -5.35 30.37
C ALA A 143 -12.83 -6.59 30.06
N LYS A 144 -12.60 -7.23 28.91
CA LYS A 144 -13.23 -8.50 28.47
C LYS A 144 -12.49 -9.75 28.97
N GLY A 145 -11.40 -9.60 29.71
CA GLY A 145 -10.65 -10.69 30.31
C GLY A 145 -9.44 -11.20 29.51
N VAL A 146 -9.05 -10.49 28.45
CA VAL A 146 -7.82 -10.84 27.70
C VAL A 146 -6.61 -10.61 28.59
N SER A 147 -5.79 -11.67 28.80
CA SER A 147 -4.58 -11.60 29.57
C SER A 147 -3.43 -10.90 28.80
N ARG A 148 -2.40 -10.46 29.55
CA ARG A 148 -1.22 -9.86 28.95
C ARG A 148 -0.48 -10.83 28.04
N GLU A 149 -0.41 -12.08 28.46
CA GLU A 149 0.28 -13.17 27.75
C GLU A 149 -0.40 -13.48 26.41
N GLU A 150 -1.72 -13.54 26.38
CA GLU A 150 -2.50 -13.72 25.14
C GLU A 150 -2.30 -12.56 24.18
N LEU A 151 -2.28 -11.32 24.70
CA LEU A 151 -2.06 -10.13 23.87
C LEU A 151 -0.65 -10.13 23.25
N LEU A 152 0.38 -10.43 24.03
CA LEU A 152 1.74 -10.48 23.53
C LEU A 152 1.90 -11.59 22.48
N SER A 153 1.34 -12.79 22.73
CA SER A 153 1.35 -13.88 21.75
C SER A 153 0.65 -13.50 20.45
N LEU A 154 -0.43 -12.72 20.51
CA LEU A 154 -1.12 -12.22 19.31
C LEU A 154 -0.23 -11.23 18.54
N VAL A 155 0.42 -10.30 19.23
CA VAL A 155 1.32 -9.32 18.61
C VAL A 155 2.50 -10.04 17.94
N ASP A 156 3.14 -10.98 18.65
CA ASP A 156 4.26 -11.75 18.11
C ASP A 156 3.86 -12.50 16.84
N LYS A 157 2.72 -13.18 16.81
CA LYS A 157 2.19 -13.85 15.61
C LYS A 157 1.98 -12.92 14.44
N ILE A 158 1.45 -11.70 14.66
CA ILE A 158 1.22 -10.71 13.61
C ILE A 158 2.57 -10.25 13.03
N TYR A 159 3.59 -10.01 13.86
CA TYR A 159 4.90 -9.52 13.41
C TYR A 159 5.80 -10.64 12.83
N GLU A 160 5.64 -11.88 13.27
CA GLU A 160 6.39 -13.04 12.75
C GLU A 160 5.84 -13.56 11.42
N GLY A 161 4.72 -13.02 10.95
CA GLY A 161 4.22 -13.27 9.61
C GLY A 161 3.46 -14.60 9.47
N ASP A 162 2.73 -15.04 10.46
CA ASP A 162 1.58 -15.92 10.26
C ASP A 162 0.49 -15.15 9.49
N GLY A 163 0.87 -14.79 8.24
CA GLY A 163 -0.03 -14.23 7.25
C GLY A 163 -1.06 -15.28 6.91
N THR A 164 -2.18 -15.27 7.60
CA THR A 164 -3.42 -15.79 7.05
C THR A 164 -3.71 -14.97 5.81
N ASN A 165 -3.31 -15.53 4.65
CA ASN A 165 -3.98 -15.23 3.40
C ASN A 165 -5.47 -15.51 3.61
N ASP A 166 -6.25 -14.51 3.93
CA ASP A 166 -7.68 -14.54 3.72
C ASP A 166 -7.92 -14.62 2.20
N LYS A 167 -7.89 -15.88 1.74
CA LYS A 167 -8.61 -16.29 0.55
C LYS A 167 -9.92 -16.89 1.07
N ASP A 168 -10.96 -16.08 1.02
CA ASP A 168 -12.33 -16.49 0.74
C ASP A 168 -13.09 -15.31 0.12
#